data_a0d7d7b4150fbcf63fc2659779d2fb41
#
_entry.id   a0d7d7b4150fbcf63fc2659779d2fb41
#
_cell.length_a   1.000
_cell.length_b   1.000
_cell.length_c   1.000
_cell.angle_alpha   90.00
_cell.angle_beta   90.00
_cell.angle_gamma   90.00
#
_symmetry.space_group_name_H-M   'P 1'
#
loop_
_entity.id
_entity.type
_entity.pdbx_description
1 polymer ?
#
loop_
_entity_poly.entity_id
_entity_poly.type
_entity_poly.pdbx_seq_one_letter_code
_entity_poly.pdbx_strand_id
1 'polypeptide(L)'
;MVKKTRPAAVPRLFGTNGVRGIVNSREMDSQFALKLGMAIGTFMKGRVMLGTDARTSNEMLKSACAAGLMATGCDVLDCGVVPTPTLQYAVRTDDAAGGVMITASHNPPEFNGIKCIDSDGTEMSRASEETIERIYAEQAFSRASWDRVGRLVPHTNVIDRYVTDIVSRVDAEAIRKAGLRVALDCGNGAGSLVSPKVLERLGVKYVTLNSNPDGAFPAHNSEPTPENTRDVVELVRAGGFDMGIVHDGDADRTVFIDETGRYLFGDRSLAILAYHMCKAKPGSLVVTNVASSRCVEDAVRMAGGRIMLTRVGSPTIARVMKEYGGVFGGEENGGLIFADFQYCRDGAMAAAKMLETVAKNGKLSKLNDEIPSYCQFKTKTPCPDEKKDAVIRRLADEAKGLKVDTTDGVKILFDDCWVIVRPSGTEPIFRIFSEAKEESKAKELAERYKKRVESLVKA
;
A
#
# COMPACT_ATOMS: atom_id res chain seq x y z
N MET A 1 -49.93 12.31 -3.06
CA MET A 1 -48.80 11.33 -3.05
C MET A 1 -47.53 12.04 -3.52
N VAL A 2 -46.66 12.43 -2.58
CA VAL A 2 -45.37 13.05 -2.90
C VAL A 2 -44.44 11.92 -3.31
N LYS A 3 -44.00 11.89 -4.56
CA LYS A 3 -42.96 10.98 -5.02
C LYS A 3 -41.70 11.26 -4.20
N LYS A 4 -41.31 10.34 -3.32
CA LYS A 4 -39.98 10.33 -2.72
C LYS A 4 -38.98 10.10 -3.87
N THR A 5 -38.40 11.18 -4.34
CA THR A 5 -37.22 11.10 -5.22
C THR A 5 -36.13 10.36 -4.43
N ARG A 6 -35.58 9.27 -4.99
CA ARG A 6 -34.37 8.66 -4.46
C ARG A 6 -33.30 9.77 -4.38
N PRO A 7 -32.59 9.92 -3.26
CA PRO A 7 -31.49 10.86 -3.20
C PRO A 7 -30.50 10.53 -4.32
N ALA A 8 -30.01 11.54 -5.02
CA ALA A 8 -28.95 11.37 -6.00
C ALA A 8 -27.79 10.61 -5.34
N ALA A 9 -27.22 9.64 -6.03
CA ALA A 9 -26.08 8.90 -5.51
C ALA A 9 -24.96 9.90 -5.16
N VAL A 10 -24.47 9.86 -3.92
CA VAL A 10 -23.35 10.69 -3.49
C VAL A 10 -22.13 10.30 -4.35
N PRO A 11 -21.48 11.25 -5.03
CA PRO A 11 -20.30 10.96 -5.83
C PRO A 11 -19.22 10.31 -4.96
N ARG A 12 -18.66 9.21 -5.42
CA ARG A 12 -17.56 8.54 -4.74
C ARG A 12 -16.29 9.39 -4.87
N LEU A 13 -15.75 9.85 -3.74
CA LEU A 13 -14.50 10.60 -3.67
C LEU A 13 -13.31 9.66 -3.40
N PHE A 14 -13.46 8.76 -2.41
CA PHE A 14 -12.38 7.87 -2.01
C PHE A 14 -12.19 6.72 -3.00
N GLY A 15 -10.94 6.55 -3.44
CA GLY A 15 -10.49 5.43 -4.24
C GLY A 15 -10.32 4.15 -3.42
N THR A 16 -9.29 3.36 -3.74
CA THR A 16 -8.91 2.17 -2.95
C THR A 16 -8.23 2.55 -1.63
N ASN A 17 -7.50 3.69 -1.63
CA ASN A 17 -6.81 4.21 -0.46
C ASN A 17 -6.67 5.74 -0.62
N GLY A 18 -7.60 6.47 -0.02
CA GLY A 18 -7.64 7.93 -0.06
C GLY A 18 -8.21 8.54 -1.34
N VAL A 19 -8.23 9.87 -1.39
CA VAL A 19 -8.58 10.68 -2.56
C VAL A 19 -7.30 11.14 -3.23
N ARG A 20 -7.22 11.10 -4.55
CA ARG A 20 -6.06 11.57 -5.33
C ARG A 20 -6.51 12.39 -6.52
N GLY A 21 -5.69 13.37 -6.90
CA GLY A 21 -5.95 14.20 -8.08
C GLY A 21 -4.71 15.00 -8.49
N ILE A 22 -4.79 15.60 -9.66
CA ILE A 22 -3.78 16.56 -10.13
C ILE A 22 -3.93 17.84 -9.30
N VAL A 23 -2.80 18.32 -8.76
CA VAL A 23 -2.76 19.53 -7.92
C VAL A 23 -3.26 20.76 -8.66
N ASN A 24 -4.03 21.60 -7.96
CA ASN A 24 -4.71 22.79 -8.51
C ASN A 24 -5.75 22.47 -9.61
N SER A 25 -6.14 21.19 -9.78
CA SER A 25 -7.39 20.86 -10.46
C SER A 25 -8.57 20.98 -9.48
N ARG A 26 -9.80 20.92 -9.97
CA ARG A 26 -11.00 20.92 -9.11
C ARG A 26 -11.05 19.77 -8.10
N GLU A 27 -10.28 18.71 -8.35
CA GLU A 27 -10.27 17.49 -7.56
C GLU A 27 -9.23 17.52 -6.44
N MET A 28 -8.22 18.42 -6.52
CA MET A 28 -7.14 18.50 -5.54
C MET A 28 -6.59 19.92 -5.42
N ASP A 29 -7.43 20.87 -5.03
CA ASP A 29 -7.06 22.24 -4.70
C ASP A 29 -7.21 22.54 -3.21
N SER A 30 -6.83 23.75 -2.80
CA SER A 30 -6.94 24.19 -1.40
C SER A 30 -8.38 24.26 -0.91
N GLN A 31 -9.35 24.55 -1.75
CA GLN A 31 -10.78 24.60 -1.37
C GLN A 31 -11.32 23.20 -1.13
N PHE A 32 -10.93 22.24 -1.98
CA PHE A 32 -11.24 20.84 -1.78
C PHE A 32 -10.66 20.33 -0.47
N ALA A 33 -9.35 20.55 -0.23
CA ALA A 33 -8.66 20.10 0.99
C ALA A 33 -9.27 20.72 2.27
N LEU A 34 -9.63 22.00 2.26
CA LEU A 34 -10.33 22.66 3.36
C LEU A 34 -11.68 21.98 3.67
N LYS A 35 -12.52 21.81 2.67
CA LYS A 35 -13.85 21.20 2.84
C LYS A 35 -13.76 19.74 3.26
N LEU A 36 -12.82 18.99 2.68
CA LEU A 36 -12.58 17.61 3.07
C LEU A 36 -12.06 17.54 4.52
N GLY A 37 -11.18 18.44 4.93
CA GLY A 37 -10.73 18.59 6.33
C GLY A 37 -11.90 18.85 7.29
N MET A 38 -12.86 19.72 6.89
CA MET A 38 -14.09 19.95 7.68
C MET A 38 -14.96 18.68 7.77
N ALA A 39 -15.09 17.92 6.69
CA ALA A 39 -15.85 16.66 6.69
C ALA A 39 -15.21 15.61 7.59
N ILE A 40 -13.88 15.45 7.46
CA ILE A 40 -13.07 14.54 8.28
C ILE A 40 -13.17 14.92 9.77
N GLY A 41 -12.98 16.20 10.13
CA GLY A 41 -13.06 16.64 11.50
C GLY A 41 -14.46 16.54 12.11
N THR A 42 -15.52 16.73 11.30
CA THR A 42 -16.91 16.47 11.70
C THR A 42 -17.14 14.99 12.05
N PHE A 43 -16.47 14.08 11.32
CA PHE A 43 -16.53 12.64 11.57
C PHE A 43 -15.69 12.22 12.76
N MET A 44 -14.41 12.58 12.79
CA MET A 44 -13.42 12.07 13.77
C MET A 44 -13.64 12.62 15.19
N LYS A 45 -13.82 13.91 15.33
CA LYS A 45 -13.94 14.63 16.61
C LYS A 45 -12.79 14.33 17.60
N GLY A 46 -12.06 15.34 18.00
CA GLY A 46 -10.94 15.19 18.93
C GLY A 46 -9.57 15.49 18.32
N ARG A 47 -8.52 14.82 18.78
CA ARG A 47 -7.15 15.01 18.28
C ARG A 47 -6.94 14.24 16.98
N VAL A 48 -6.43 14.90 15.94
CA VAL A 48 -6.16 14.31 14.63
C VAL A 48 -4.68 14.45 14.30
N MET A 49 -4.01 13.35 14.04
CA MET A 49 -2.63 13.37 13.53
C MET A 49 -2.64 13.82 12.07
N LEU A 50 -1.71 14.70 11.70
CA LEU A 50 -1.53 15.18 10.34
C LEU A 50 -0.07 15.02 9.92
N GLY A 51 0.16 14.40 8.78
CA GLY A 51 1.50 14.22 8.22
C GLY A 51 1.50 14.36 6.71
N THR A 52 2.69 14.49 6.13
CA THR A 52 2.88 14.61 4.69
C THR A 52 4.02 13.71 4.22
N ASP A 53 4.00 13.31 2.94
CA ASP A 53 5.21 12.80 2.26
C ASP A 53 6.14 13.97 1.83
N ALA A 54 6.99 13.75 0.82
CA ALA A 54 7.95 14.75 0.36
C ALA A 54 7.43 15.72 -0.72
N ARG A 55 6.19 15.59 -1.21
CA ARG A 55 5.68 16.33 -2.38
C ARG A 55 5.67 17.85 -2.18
N THR A 56 6.04 18.59 -3.24
CA THR A 56 6.13 20.06 -3.22
C THR A 56 4.81 20.77 -2.90
N SER A 57 3.68 20.16 -3.26
CA SER A 57 2.33 20.70 -3.02
C SER A 57 1.78 20.46 -1.62
N ASN A 58 2.52 19.76 -0.76
CA ASN A 58 2.05 19.34 0.55
C ASN A 58 1.69 20.49 1.47
N GLU A 59 2.51 21.54 1.52
CA GLU A 59 2.29 22.65 2.45
C GLU A 59 0.95 23.34 2.21
N MET A 60 0.58 23.54 0.93
CA MET A 60 -0.71 24.13 0.57
C MET A 60 -1.89 23.24 1.02
N LEU A 61 -1.84 21.96 0.69
CA LEU A 61 -2.93 21.02 1.01
C LEU A 61 -3.02 20.73 2.51
N LYS A 62 -1.86 20.58 3.19
CA LYS A 62 -1.77 20.41 4.64
C LYS A 62 -2.39 21.60 5.37
N SER A 63 -1.99 22.82 5.02
CA SER A 63 -2.51 24.03 5.66
C SER A 63 -4.02 24.17 5.47
N ALA A 64 -4.53 23.91 4.27
CA ALA A 64 -5.96 23.95 4.00
C ALA A 64 -6.74 22.88 4.77
N CYS A 65 -6.24 21.63 4.77
CA CYS A 65 -6.86 20.53 5.49
C CYS A 65 -6.84 20.79 7.01
N ALA A 66 -5.70 21.26 7.56
CA ALA A 66 -5.58 21.61 8.98
C ALA A 66 -6.58 22.71 9.39
N ALA A 67 -6.73 23.76 8.57
CA ALA A 67 -7.72 24.81 8.82
C ALA A 67 -9.15 24.23 8.86
N GLY A 68 -9.48 23.27 7.97
CA GLY A 68 -10.75 22.57 7.96
C GLY A 68 -10.99 21.75 9.23
N LEU A 69 -10.00 20.98 9.67
CA LEU A 69 -10.05 20.20 10.91
C LEU A 69 -10.24 21.10 12.12
N MET A 70 -9.44 22.17 12.25
CA MET A 70 -9.52 23.12 13.36
C MET A 70 -10.89 23.82 13.41
N ALA A 71 -11.46 24.17 12.26
CA ALA A 71 -12.80 24.80 12.18
C ALA A 71 -13.91 23.94 12.77
N THR A 72 -13.70 22.62 12.86
CA THR A 72 -14.64 21.68 13.50
C THR A 72 -14.38 21.41 14.98
N GLY A 73 -13.33 22.06 15.56
CA GLY A 73 -12.92 21.88 16.94
C GLY A 73 -11.90 20.77 17.17
N CYS A 74 -11.34 20.18 16.12
CA CYS A 74 -10.27 19.19 16.25
C CYS A 74 -8.92 19.85 16.53
N ASP A 75 -8.20 19.37 17.55
CA ASP A 75 -6.79 19.69 17.68
C ASP A 75 -5.99 18.89 16.65
N VAL A 76 -5.13 19.55 15.90
CA VAL A 76 -4.30 18.96 14.85
C VAL A 76 -2.88 18.82 15.36
N LEU A 77 -2.38 17.58 15.41
CA LEU A 77 -1.03 17.24 15.80
C LEU A 77 -0.19 17.04 14.52
N ASP A 78 0.62 18.05 14.18
CA ASP A 78 1.42 18.09 12.96
C ASP A 78 2.72 17.29 13.14
N CYS A 79 2.79 16.12 12.49
CA CYS A 79 3.96 15.24 12.48
C CYS A 79 5.02 15.66 11.44
N GLY A 80 4.72 16.69 10.61
CA GLY A 80 5.61 17.13 9.54
C GLY A 80 5.72 16.10 8.40
N VAL A 81 6.91 16.03 7.80
CA VAL A 81 7.20 15.03 6.74
C VAL A 81 7.53 13.70 7.41
N VAL A 82 6.72 12.70 7.13
CA VAL A 82 6.87 11.33 7.66
C VAL A 82 6.40 10.28 6.62
N PRO A 83 6.91 9.06 6.63
CA PRO A 83 6.28 7.94 5.93
C PRO A 83 4.83 7.71 6.38
N THR A 84 3.99 7.25 5.45
CA THR A 84 2.60 6.87 5.79
C THR A 84 2.53 5.90 6.98
N PRO A 85 3.31 4.79 7.05
CA PRO A 85 3.28 3.90 8.21
C PRO A 85 3.76 4.55 9.51
N THR A 86 4.64 5.55 9.45
CA THR A 86 5.07 6.31 10.64
C THR A 86 3.92 7.14 11.21
N LEU A 87 3.10 7.77 10.36
CA LEU A 87 1.90 8.48 10.80
C LEU A 87 0.87 7.51 11.39
N GLN A 88 0.65 6.36 10.75
CA GLN A 88 -0.26 5.32 11.25
C GLN A 88 0.17 4.79 12.62
N TYR A 89 1.48 4.63 12.82
CA TYR A 89 2.07 4.32 14.13
C TYR A 89 1.74 5.40 15.18
N ALA A 90 1.92 6.67 14.84
CA ALA A 90 1.61 7.78 15.76
C ALA A 90 0.12 7.82 16.12
N VAL A 91 -0.78 7.65 15.15
CA VAL A 91 -2.24 7.59 15.40
C VAL A 91 -2.56 6.54 16.47
N ARG A 92 -2.00 5.33 16.29
CA ARG A 92 -2.27 4.20 17.18
C ARG A 92 -1.65 4.36 18.57
N THR A 93 -0.44 4.93 18.67
CA THR A 93 0.32 4.98 19.93
C THR A 93 0.01 6.19 20.79
N ASP A 94 -0.51 7.27 20.21
CA ASP A 94 -0.72 8.54 20.90
C ASP A 94 -2.20 8.86 21.14
N ASP A 95 -3.06 7.85 21.09
CA ASP A 95 -4.50 7.92 21.39
C ASP A 95 -5.20 9.05 20.63
N ALA A 96 -4.95 9.12 19.32
CA ALA A 96 -5.61 10.07 18.43
C ALA A 96 -6.96 9.53 17.96
N ALA A 97 -7.91 10.43 17.68
CA ALA A 97 -9.21 10.07 17.11
C ALA A 97 -9.09 9.53 15.66
N GLY A 98 -7.96 9.79 15.03
CA GLY A 98 -7.61 9.35 13.70
C GLY A 98 -6.45 10.15 13.13
N GLY A 99 -6.16 9.95 11.85
CA GLY A 99 -5.10 10.65 11.15
C GLY A 99 -5.44 11.03 9.72
N VAL A 100 -4.70 12.00 9.21
CA VAL A 100 -4.77 12.45 7.81
C VAL A 100 -3.36 12.48 7.25
N MET A 101 -3.13 11.76 6.16
CA MET A 101 -1.87 11.76 5.43
C MET A 101 -2.03 12.46 4.09
N ILE A 102 -1.23 13.50 3.86
CA ILE A 102 -1.19 14.21 2.58
C ILE A 102 -0.13 13.55 1.70
N THR A 103 -0.57 12.74 0.77
CA THR A 103 0.30 11.96 -0.13
C THR A 103 -0.48 11.39 -1.31
N ALA A 104 0.17 11.23 -2.45
CA ALA A 104 -0.31 10.40 -3.56
C ALA A 104 0.52 9.11 -3.73
N SER A 105 1.30 8.71 -2.70
CA SER A 105 2.14 7.49 -2.71
C SER A 105 3.08 7.47 -3.93
N HIS A 106 2.85 6.59 -4.88
CA HIS A 106 3.68 6.34 -6.05
C HIS A 106 3.29 7.13 -7.31
N ASN A 107 2.25 7.97 -7.25
CA ASN A 107 1.87 8.79 -8.40
C ASN A 107 2.96 9.82 -8.76
N PRO A 108 3.03 10.28 -10.03
CA PRO A 108 3.93 11.33 -10.46
C PRO A 108 3.83 12.63 -9.63
N PRO A 109 4.81 13.54 -9.70
CA PRO A 109 4.91 14.71 -8.82
C PRO A 109 3.75 15.70 -8.93
N GLU A 110 3.08 15.78 -10.07
CA GLU A 110 1.91 16.64 -10.29
C GLU A 110 0.65 16.17 -9.54
N PHE A 111 0.63 14.94 -9.03
CA PHE A 111 -0.45 14.42 -8.21
C PHE A 111 -0.21 14.66 -6.72
N ASN A 112 -1.30 14.82 -5.97
CA ASN A 112 -1.30 14.67 -4.53
C ASN A 112 -2.60 14.00 -4.07
N GLY A 113 -2.73 13.77 -2.76
CA GLY A 113 -3.89 13.08 -2.21
C GLY A 113 -4.05 13.28 -0.72
N ILE A 114 -5.17 12.80 -0.22
CA ILE A 114 -5.55 12.84 1.19
C ILE A 114 -6.02 11.44 1.58
N LYS A 115 -5.26 10.77 2.45
CA LYS A 115 -5.62 9.46 3.03
C LYS A 115 -6.14 9.68 4.45
N CYS A 116 -7.17 8.94 4.84
CA CYS A 116 -7.70 8.92 6.19
C CYS A 116 -7.28 7.65 6.93
N ILE A 117 -6.95 7.79 8.21
CA ILE A 117 -6.48 6.73 9.09
C ILE A 117 -7.45 6.62 10.26
N ASP A 118 -7.96 5.42 10.56
CA ASP A 118 -8.81 5.14 11.72
C ASP A 118 -7.98 5.24 13.02
N SER A 119 -8.64 5.43 14.16
CA SER A 119 -8.00 5.60 15.48
C SER A 119 -7.09 4.44 15.90
N ASP A 120 -7.28 3.26 15.31
CA ASP A 120 -6.44 2.09 15.55
C ASP A 120 -5.19 2.02 14.67
N GLY A 121 -4.91 3.06 13.86
CA GLY A 121 -3.78 3.16 12.94
C GLY A 121 -4.00 2.46 11.60
N THR A 122 -5.14 1.80 11.38
CA THR A 122 -5.44 1.18 10.08
C THR A 122 -5.94 2.19 9.06
N GLU A 123 -5.83 1.86 7.79
CA GLU A 123 -6.50 2.62 6.73
C GLU A 123 -8.01 2.63 6.96
N MET A 124 -8.67 3.77 6.74
CA MET A 124 -10.07 3.96 7.07
C MET A 124 -10.99 2.95 6.35
N SER A 125 -12.07 2.54 7.01
CA SER A 125 -13.05 1.64 6.43
C SER A 125 -13.87 2.30 5.34
N ARG A 126 -14.34 1.53 4.35
CA ARG A 126 -15.23 2.06 3.32
C ARG A 126 -16.50 2.69 3.91
N ALA A 127 -17.05 2.10 4.97
CA ALA A 127 -18.24 2.65 5.66
C ALA A 127 -17.97 4.03 6.29
N SER A 128 -16.77 4.21 6.87
CA SER A 128 -16.33 5.51 7.41
C SER A 128 -16.09 6.52 6.29
N GLU A 129 -15.43 6.11 5.20
CA GLU A 129 -15.24 6.95 4.01
C GLU A 129 -16.57 7.40 3.41
N GLU A 130 -17.56 6.51 3.25
CA GLU A 130 -18.90 6.85 2.77
C GLU A 130 -19.61 7.85 3.68
N THR A 131 -19.35 7.79 4.97
CA THR A 131 -19.90 8.78 5.92
C THR A 131 -19.26 10.14 5.70
N ILE A 132 -17.94 10.20 5.51
CA ILE A 132 -17.22 11.45 5.19
C ILE A 132 -17.65 12.00 3.83
N GLU A 133 -17.80 11.15 2.79
CA GLU A 133 -18.33 11.54 1.47
C GLU A 133 -19.71 12.19 1.57
N ARG A 134 -20.60 11.64 2.39
CA ARG A 134 -21.92 12.20 2.62
C ARG A 134 -21.85 13.56 3.32
N ILE A 135 -21.05 13.68 4.39
CA ILE A 135 -20.87 14.95 5.11
C ILE A 135 -20.31 16.02 4.14
N TYR A 136 -19.36 15.63 3.30
CA TYR A 136 -18.76 16.51 2.28
C TYR A 136 -19.79 16.97 1.23
N ALA A 137 -20.56 16.05 0.67
CA ALA A 137 -21.54 16.32 -0.37
C ALA A 137 -22.71 17.19 0.12
N GLU A 138 -23.19 16.92 1.33
CA GLU A 138 -24.27 17.66 1.99
C GLU A 138 -23.76 18.97 2.62
N GLN A 139 -22.46 19.20 2.68
CA GLN A 139 -21.80 20.30 3.42
C GLN A 139 -22.26 20.39 4.88
N ALA A 140 -22.58 19.24 5.48
CA ALA A 140 -23.10 19.11 6.84
C ALA A 140 -21.97 19.21 7.88
N PHE A 141 -21.14 20.24 7.76
CA PHE A 141 -19.97 20.45 8.61
C PHE A 141 -20.38 20.90 10.01
N SER A 142 -19.88 20.22 11.04
CA SER A 142 -19.90 20.70 12.41
C SER A 142 -18.90 21.87 12.53
N ARG A 143 -19.37 23.01 13.03
CA ARG A 143 -18.49 24.17 13.24
C ARG A 143 -18.37 24.45 14.72
N ALA A 144 -17.13 24.56 15.19
CA ALA A 144 -16.86 24.96 16.56
C ALA A 144 -17.24 26.42 16.79
N SER A 145 -17.66 26.75 18.02
CA SER A 145 -17.74 28.15 18.45
C SER A 145 -16.33 28.77 18.51
N TRP A 146 -16.25 30.10 18.47
CA TRP A 146 -14.99 30.83 18.40
C TRP A 146 -14.01 30.48 19.52
N ASP A 147 -14.50 30.09 20.69
CA ASP A 147 -13.74 29.69 21.88
C ASP A 147 -13.35 28.20 21.90
N ARG A 148 -13.84 27.41 20.93
CA ARG A 148 -13.59 25.96 20.77
C ARG A 148 -12.98 25.56 19.43
N VAL A 149 -12.45 26.55 18.69
CA VAL A 149 -11.65 26.27 17.50
C VAL A 149 -10.41 25.48 17.90
N GLY A 150 -10.12 24.39 17.16
CA GLY A 150 -8.96 23.54 17.42
C GLY A 150 -7.62 24.26 17.21
N ARG A 151 -6.55 23.63 17.66
CA ARG A 151 -5.17 24.17 17.57
C ARG A 151 -4.33 23.31 16.66
N LEU A 152 -3.39 23.94 15.94
CA LEU A 152 -2.32 23.24 15.24
C LEU A 152 -1.09 23.20 16.15
N VAL A 153 -0.65 21.99 16.52
CA VAL A 153 0.44 21.77 17.47
C VAL A 153 1.49 20.87 16.82
N PRO A 154 2.77 21.28 16.77
CA PRO A 154 3.85 20.40 16.32
C PRO A 154 3.93 19.13 17.18
N HIS A 155 4.02 17.97 16.52
CA HIS A 155 4.14 16.67 17.16
C HIS A 155 5.46 16.02 16.77
N THR A 156 6.47 16.19 17.61
CA THR A 156 7.86 15.77 17.37
C THR A 156 8.12 14.36 17.93
N ASN A 157 9.29 13.78 17.60
CA ASN A 157 9.79 12.49 18.07
C ASN A 157 9.04 11.23 17.56
N VAL A 158 8.09 11.36 16.65
CA VAL A 158 7.37 10.20 16.08
C VAL A 158 8.34 9.28 15.38
N ILE A 159 9.24 9.82 14.53
CA ILE A 159 10.22 9.05 13.76
C ILE A 159 11.13 8.23 14.69
N ASP A 160 11.68 8.84 15.72
CA ASP A 160 12.65 8.15 16.60
C ASP A 160 11.99 7.04 17.43
N ARG A 161 10.75 7.25 17.88
CA ARG A 161 9.95 6.20 18.55
C ARG A 161 9.62 5.05 17.59
N TYR A 162 9.16 5.38 16.40
CA TYR A 162 8.85 4.40 15.36
C TYR A 162 10.08 3.55 14.99
N VAL A 163 11.23 4.18 14.74
CA VAL A 163 12.49 3.48 14.45
C VAL A 163 12.91 2.58 15.63
N THR A 164 12.75 3.07 16.86
CA THR A 164 13.09 2.29 18.08
C THR A 164 12.22 1.04 18.17
N ASP A 165 10.93 1.17 17.90
CA ASP A 165 10.02 0.04 17.97
C ASP A 165 10.28 -0.97 16.83
N ILE A 166 10.54 -0.53 15.59
CA ILE A 166 10.97 -1.43 14.49
C ILE A 166 12.19 -2.26 14.89
N VAL A 167 13.24 -1.60 15.41
CA VAL A 167 14.48 -2.28 15.81
C VAL A 167 14.23 -3.32 16.91
N SER A 168 13.28 -3.07 17.80
CA SER A 168 12.89 -4.00 18.86
C SER A 168 12.13 -5.24 18.36
N ARG A 169 11.62 -5.22 17.12
CA ARG A 169 10.82 -6.30 16.51
C ARG A 169 11.63 -7.29 15.68
N VAL A 170 12.94 -7.11 15.60
CA VAL A 170 13.85 -7.97 14.85
C VAL A 170 15.05 -8.37 15.72
N ASP A 171 15.70 -9.45 15.34
CA ASP A 171 16.93 -9.91 15.97
C ASP A 171 18.11 -9.03 15.51
N ALA A 172 18.24 -7.87 16.13
CA ALA A 172 19.29 -6.91 15.82
C ALA A 172 20.71 -7.47 16.03
N GLU A 173 20.89 -8.46 16.93
CA GLU A 173 22.17 -9.09 17.16
C GLU A 173 22.56 -9.99 15.98
N ALA A 174 21.63 -10.82 15.50
CA ALA A 174 21.86 -11.64 14.31
C ALA A 174 22.18 -10.77 13.08
N ILE A 175 21.46 -9.65 12.89
CA ILE A 175 21.72 -8.72 11.78
C ILE A 175 23.12 -8.11 11.88
N ARG A 176 23.53 -7.60 13.06
CA ARG A 176 24.88 -7.05 13.26
C ARG A 176 25.97 -8.08 13.01
N LYS A 177 25.78 -9.29 13.51
CA LYS A 177 26.74 -10.39 13.36
C LYS A 177 26.91 -10.81 11.90
N ALA A 178 25.86 -10.72 11.09
CA ALA A 178 25.90 -11.03 9.67
C ALA A 178 26.73 -10.01 8.87
N GLY A 179 26.88 -8.77 9.36
CA GLY A 179 27.72 -7.74 8.75
C GLY A 179 27.23 -7.28 7.37
N LEU A 180 25.94 -7.33 7.13
CA LEU A 180 25.31 -7.05 5.84
C LEU A 180 25.66 -5.67 5.29
N ARG A 181 25.77 -5.58 3.96
CA ARG A 181 25.97 -4.36 3.20
C ARG A 181 24.81 -4.13 2.23
N VAL A 182 24.15 -2.99 2.31
CA VAL A 182 22.89 -2.68 1.61
C VAL A 182 23.02 -1.45 0.73
N ALA A 183 22.45 -1.51 -0.48
CA ALA A 183 22.16 -0.34 -1.30
C ALA A 183 20.69 0.06 -1.03
N LEU A 184 20.47 1.26 -0.48
CA LEU A 184 19.14 1.77 -0.15
C LEU A 184 18.78 2.91 -1.09
N ASP A 185 17.65 2.77 -1.81
CA ASP A 185 17.05 3.86 -2.57
C ASP A 185 15.75 4.32 -1.90
N CYS A 186 15.70 5.59 -1.54
CA CYS A 186 14.53 6.20 -0.93
C CYS A 186 13.62 6.92 -1.93
N GLY A 187 13.94 6.90 -3.23
CA GLY A 187 13.16 7.52 -4.30
C GLY A 187 12.85 9.00 -4.07
N ASN A 188 13.74 9.76 -3.41
CA ASN A 188 13.50 11.13 -2.94
C ASN A 188 12.24 11.27 -2.05
N GLY A 189 11.71 10.18 -1.54
CA GLY A 189 10.48 10.10 -0.75
C GLY A 189 10.71 10.26 0.76
N ALA A 190 9.62 10.10 1.52
CA ALA A 190 9.61 10.21 2.99
C ALA A 190 10.42 9.09 3.68
N GLY A 191 10.65 7.96 3.01
CA GLY A 191 11.47 6.85 3.51
C GLY A 191 12.90 7.26 3.87
N SER A 192 13.43 8.33 3.26
CA SER A 192 14.75 8.90 3.55
C SER A 192 14.92 9.40 5.00
N LEU A 193 13.84 9.72 5.68
CA LEU A 193 13.86 10.18 7.08
C LEU A 193 13.86 9.02 8.09
N VAL A 194 13.55 7.81 7.66
CA VAL A 194 13.35 6.64 8.54
C VAL A 194 14.34 5.52 8.22
N SER A 195 14.36 5.02 6.99
CA SER A 195 15.08 3.78 6.65
C SER A 195 16.58 3.85 6.88
N PRO A 196 17.30 4.96 6.60
CA PRO A 196 18.71 5.08 7.00
C PRO A 196 18.91 4.94 8.51
N LYS A 197 18.02 5.51 9.34
CA LYS A 197 18.10 5.40 10.81
C LYS A 197 17.86 3.96 11.29
N VAL A 198 16.95 3.22 10.63
CA VAL A 198 16.72 1.80 10.93
C VAL A 198 17.99 0.99 10.64
N LEU A 199 18.59 1.17 9.46
CA LEU A 199 19.82 0.47 9.06
C LEU A 199 20.98 0.79 10.01
N GLU A 200 21.16 2.08 10.37
CA GLU A 200 22.18 2.53 11.32
C GLU A 200 22.03 1.85 12.69
N ARG A 201 20.81 1.85 13.27
CA ARG A 201 20.55 1.22 14.58
C ARG A 201 20.70 -0.29 14.56
N LEU A 202 20.43 -0.92 13.40
CA LEU A 202 20.66 -2.35 13.20
C LEU A 202 22.15 -2.69 12.96
N GLY A 203 23.03 -1.69 12.79
CA GLY A 203 24.46 -1.89 12.52
C GLY A 203 24.73 -2.39 11.12
N VAL A 204 23.84 -2.15 10.17
CA VAL A 204 23.98 -2.52 8.76
C VAL A 204 24.87 -1.48 8.07
N LYS A 205 25.81 -1.92 7.23
CA LYS A 205 26.57 -1.03 6.35
C LYS A 205 25.72 -0.68 5.13
N TYR A 206 25.61 0.59 4.80
CA TYR A 206 24.75 0.98 3.68
C TYR A 206 25.31 2.15 2.87
N VAL A 207 24.87 2.21 1.62
CA VAL A 207 25.00 3.36 0.73
C VAL A 207 23.59 3.77 0.33
N THR A 208 23.30 5.06 0.37
CA THR A 208 21.99 5.59 -0.02
C THR A 208 22.03 6.20 -1.42
N LEU A 209 20.98 5.97 -2.17
CA LEU A 209 20.61 6.67 -3.40
C LEU A 209 19.34 7.48 -3.10
N ASN A 210 19.22 8.66 -3.72
CA ASN A 210 17.99 9.45 -3.72
C ASN A 210 17.38 9.63 -2.31
N SER A 211 18.24 9.84 -1.29
CA SER A 211 17.84 9.90 0.11
C SER A 211 17.61 11.31 0.65
N ASN A 212 17.51 12.30 -0.22
CA ASN A 212 17.03 13.64 0.11
C ASN A 212 15.55 13.74 -0.23
N PRO A 213 14.66 14.11 0.71
CA PRO A 213 13.25 14.38 0.39
C PRO A 213 13.15 15.48 -0.67
N ASP A 214 12.58 15.15 -1.83
CA ASP A 214 12.36 16.09 -2.93
C ASP A 214 11.08 15.74 -3.67
N GLY A 215 10.06 16.57 -3.54
CA GLY A 215 8.74 16.30 -4.09
C GLY A 215 8.64 16.40 -5.62
N ALA A 216 9.71 16.78 -6.31
CA ALA A 216 9.80 16.70 -7.76
C ALA A 216 10.22 15.31 -8.25
N PHE A 217 10.69 14.43 -7.34
CA PHE A 217 11.21 13.09 -7.65
C PHE A 217 12.20 13.08 -8.83
N PRO A 218 13.31 13.86 -8.74
CA PRO A 218 14.17 14.13 -9.89
C PRO A 218 14.95 12.91 -10.39
N ALA A 219 15.14 11.90 -9.54
CA ALA A 219 15.93 10.73 -9.90
C ALA A 219 15.13 9.74 -10.77
N HIS A 220 13.94 9.42 -10.36
CA HIS A 220 13.00 8.54 -11.06
C HIS A 220 11.59 8.71 -10.50
N ASN A 221 10.58 8.23 -11.23
CA ASN A 221 9.22 8.15 -10.69
C ASN A 221 9.19 7.34 -9.39
N SER A 222 8.38 7.78 -8.44
CA SER A 222 8.36 7.23 -7.07
C SER A 222 7.81 5.81 -6.95
N GLU A 223 7.29 5.19 -8.02
CA GLU A 223 6.92 3.77 -8.01
C GLU A 223 8.19 2.90 -8.24
N PRO A 224 8.51 1.95 -7.36
CA PRO A 224 9.71 1.14 -7.46
C PRO A 224 9.55 -0.01 -8.48
N THR A 225 9.39 0.34 -9.76
CA THR A 225 9.34 -0.63 -10.89
C THR A 225 10.73 -1.05 -11.32
N PRO A 226 10.88 -2.14 -12.11
CA PRO A 226 12.20 -2.52 -12.68
C PRO A 226 12.87 -1.40 -13.45
N GLU A 227 12.09 -0.56 -14.14
CA GLU A 227 12.61 0.58 -14.91
C GLU A 227 13.18 1.69 -14.01
N ASN A 228 12.52 1.94 -12.86
CA ASN A 228 12.87 3.00 -11.92
C ASN A 228 13.96 2.59 -10.92
N THR A 229 14.31 1.29 -10.85
CA THR A 229 15.28 0.75 -9.90
C THR A 229 16.61 0.39 -10.53
N ARG A 230 16.89 0.79 -11.77
CA ARG A 230 18.09 0.42 -12.54
C ARG A 230 19.38 0.80 -11.81
N ASP A 231 19.46 2.00 -11.26
CA ASP A 231 20.67 2.49 -10.59
C ASP A 231 21.02 1.65 -9.37
N VAL A 232 20.03 1.22 -8.59
CA VAL A 232 20.25 0.30 -7.46
C VAL A 232 20.69 -1.08 -7.95
N VAL A 233 20.07 -1.60 -9.00
CA VAL A 233 20.45 -2.88 -9.61
C VAL A 233 21.91 -2.86 -10.07
N GLU A 234 22.32 -1.80 -10.76
CA GLU A 234 23.71 -1.62 -11.23
C GLU A 234 24.68 -1.47 -10.06
N LEU A 235 24.30 -0.69 -9.04
CA LEU A 235 25.12 -0.51 -7.83
C LEU A 235 25.32 -1.83 -7.09
N VAL A 236 24.26 -2.62 -6.92
CA VAL A 236 24.34 -3.94 -6.27
C VAL A 236 25.26 -4.88 -7.06
N ARG A 237 25.12 -4.92 -8.38
CA ARG A 237 25.97 -5.75 -9.26
C ARG A 237 27.45 -5.37 -9.22
N ALA A 238 27.72 -4.06 -9.18
CA ALA A 238 29.09 -3.55 -9.25
C ALA A 238 29.83 -3.60 -7.91
N GLY A 239 29.11 -3.61 -6.77
CA GLY A 239 29.70 -3.15 -5.53
C GLY A 239 29.76 -4.14 -4.35
N GLY A 240 29.44 -5.43 -4.51
CA GLY A 240 29.51 -6.41 -3.41
C GLY A 240 28.56 -6.08 -2.28
N PHE A 241 27.33 -5.72 -2.61
CA PHE A 241 26.22 -5.58 -1.67
C PHE A 241 25.51 -6.92 -1.48
N ASP A 242 24.95 -7.14 -0.29
CA ASP A 242 24.17 -8.34 0.02
C ASP A 242 22.74 -8.20 -0.49
N MET A 243 22.24 -6.96 -0.63
CA MET A 243 20.92 -6.67 -1.21
C MET A 243 20.75 -5.18 -1.53
N GLY A 244 19.77 -4.90 -2.41
CA GLY A 244 19.18 -3.58 -2.60
C GLY A 244 17.80 -3.50 -1.94
N ILE A 245 17.45 -2.32 -1.43
CA ILE A 245 16.15 -1.97 -0.85
C ILE A 245 15.68 -0.69 -1.53
N VAL A 246 14.44 -0.68 -2.03
CA VAL A 246 13.86 0.51 -2.68
C VAL A 246 12.47 0.78 -2.13
N HIS A 247 12.19 2.03 -1.77
CA HIS A 247 10.88 2.48 -1.30
C HIS A 247 10.12 3.27 -2.37
N ASP A 248 8.79 3.32 -2.23
CA ASP A 248 7.97 4.30 -2.94
C ASP A 248 7.91 5.65 -2.19
N GLY A 249 7.21 6.63 -2.76
CA GLY A 249 7.24 8.02 -2.29
C GLY A 249 6.82 8.26 -0.84
N ASP A 250 5.89 7.47 -0.30
CA ASP A 250 5.46 7.54 1.09
C ASP A 250 5.89 6.32 1.93
N ALA A 251 6.76 5.48 1.36
CA ALA A 251 7.43 4.34 1.98
C ALA A 251 6.48 3.33 2.67
N ASP A 252 5.25 3.20 2.17
CA ASP A 252 4.36 2.13 2.56
C ASP A 252 4.65 0.83 1.78
N ARG A 253 5.48 0.91 0.71
CA ARG A 253 5.96 -0.21 -0.10
C ARG A 253 7.47 -0.30 -0.08
N THR A 254 7.95 -1.53 -0.28
CA THR A 254 9.36 -1.78 -0.54
C THR A 254 9.53 -2.95 -1.50
N VAL A 255 10.53 -2.84 -2.37
CA VAL A 255 10.99 -3.94 -3.22
C VAL A 255 12.46 -4.24 -2.91
N PHE A 256 12.89 -5.42 -3.25
CA PHE A 256 14.23 -5.90 -2.97
C PHE A 256 14.95 -6.30 -4.25
N ILE A 257 16.26 -6.10 -4.25
CA ILE A 257 17.19 -6.60 -5.26
C ILE A 257 18.12 -7.57 -4.56
N ASP A 258 18.28 -8.80 -5.06
CA ASP A 258 19.23 -9.74 -4.48
C ASP A 258 20.69 -9.39 -4.84
N GLU A 259 21.65 -10.04 -4.20
CA GLU A 259 23.08 -9.77 -4.37
C GLU A 259 23.61 -10.02 -5.79
N THR A 260 22.81 -10.66 -6.65
CA THR A 260 23.14 -10.84 -8.08
C THR A 260 22.63 -9.70 -8.95
N GLY A 261 21.86 -8.76 -8.36
CA GLY A 261 21.19 -7.68 -9.05
C GLY A 261 19.88 -8.08 -9.69
N ARG A 262 19.26 -9.19 -9.25
CA ARG A 262 17.94 -9.60 -9.69
C ARG A 262 16.88 -8.85 -8.90
N TYR A 263 15.97 -8.17 -9.61
CA TYR A 263 14.81 -7.51 -9.04
C TYR A 263 13.80 -8.56 -8.54
N LEU A 264 13.35 -8.44 -7.30
CA LEU A 264 12.30 -9.27 -6.71
C LEU A 264 10.96 -8.54 -6.76
N PHE A 265 10.03 -9.04 -7.56
CA PHE A 265 8.65 -8.57 -7.54
C PHE A 265 8.05 -8.74 -6.14
N GLY A 266 7.07 -7.89 -5.79
CA GLY A 266 6.49 -7.89 -4.44
C GLY A 266 5.91 -9.24 -4.00
N ASP A 267 5.38 -10.04 -4.92
CA ASP A 267 4.97 -11.42 -4.66
C ASP A 267 6.12 -12.31 -4.14
N ARG A 268 7.35 -12.09 -4.64
CA ARG A 268 8.51 -12.86 -4.22
C ARG A 268 8.92 -12.49 -2.80
N SER A 269 8.97 -11.19 -2.48
CA SER A 269 9.25 -10.70 -1.13
C SER A 269 8.22 -11.20 -0.13
N LEU A 270 6.93 -11.13 -0.51
CA LEU A 270 5.82 -11.64 0.29
C LEU A 270 5.96 -13.15 0.52
N ALA A 271 6.29 -13.94 -0.51
CA ALA A 271 6.44 -15.38 -0.42
C ALA A 271 7.64 -15.79 0.46
N ILE A 272 8.80 -15.14 0.29
CA ILE A 272 10.00 -15.40 1.10
C ILE A 272 9.71 -15.16 2.59
N LEU A 273 9.17 -13.99 2.93
CA LEU A 273 8.88 -13.66 4.32
C LEU A 273 7.77 -14.55 4.90
N ALA A 274 6.72 -14.85 4.13
CA ALA A 274 5.66 -15.76 4.54
C ALA A 274 6.20 -17.17 4.84
N TYR A 275 7.08 -17.70 3.98
CA TYR A 275 7.73 -18.98 4.19
C TYR A 275 8.49 -19.04 5.50
N HIS A 276 9.38 -18.06 5.74
CA HIS A 276 10.20 -18.04 6.95
C HIS A 276 9.39 -17.81 8.23
N MET A 277 8.37 -16.94 8.19
CA MET A 277 7.47 -16.70 9.32
C MET A 277 6.63 -17.94 9.65
N CYS A 278 6.08 -18.63 8.65
CA CYS A 278 5.34 -19.86 8.84
C CYS A 278 6.25 -21.01 9.32
N LYS A 279 7.48 -21.10 8.79
CA LYS A 279 8.47 -22.10 9.26
C LYS A 279 8.85 -21.89 10.71
N ALA A 280 8.98 -20.63 11.17
CA ALA A 280 9.25 -20.29 12.57
C ALA A 280 8.03 -20.60 13.48
N LYS A 281 6.81 -20.47 12.95
CA LYS A 281 5.57 -20.76 13.70
C LYS A 281 4.56 -21.47 12.79
N PRO A 282 4.62 -22.81 12.67
CA PRO A 282 3.67 -23.59 11.87
C PRO A 282 2.22 -23.33 12.28
N GLY A 283 1.31 -23.39 11.30
CA GLY A 283 -0.10 -23.06 11.49
C GLY A 283 -0.43 -21.56 11.45
N SER A 284 0.57 -20.68 11.32
CA SER A 284 0.35 -19.24 11.14
C SER A 284 -0.53 -18.93 9.93
N LEU A 285 -1.40 -17.94 10.08
CA LEU A 285 -2.26 -17.45 8.99
C LEU A 285 -1.58 -16.28 8.28
N VAL A 286 -1.40 -16.42 6.96
CA VAL A 286 -0.98 -15.36 6.05
C VAL A 286 -2.19 -14.90 5.24
N VAL A 287 -2.34 -13.58 5.06
CA VAL A 287 -3.45 -12.99 4.32
C VAL A 287 -2.92 -12.20 3.13
N THR A 288 -3.44 -12.49 1.94
CA THR A 288 -3.11 -11.74 0.72
C THR A 288 -4.35 -11.61 -0.16
N ASN A 289 -4.23 -10.99 -1.33
CA ASN A 289 -5.36 -10.83 -2.24
C ASN A 289 -5.39 -11.88 -3.36
N VAL A 290 -6.54 -12.01 -4.02
CA VAL A 290 -6.76 -12.99 -5.10
C VAL A 290 -5.91 -12.74 -6.35
N ALA A 291 -5.29 -11.57 -6.50
CA ALA A 291 -4.42 -11.23 -7.63
C ALA A 291 -2.94 -11.59 -7.38
N SER A 292 -2.59 -11.95 -6.15
CA SER A 292 -1.23 -12.39 -5.80
C SER A 292 -0.86 -13.70 -6.50
N SER A 293 0.43 -13.85 -6.75
CA SER A 293 0.99 -15.06 -7.38
C SER A 293 0.75 -16.32 -6.54
N ARG A 294 0.57 -17.44 -7.20
CA ARG A 294 0.51 -18.77 -6.58
C ARG A 294 1.77 -19.09 -5.76
N CYS A 295 2.90 -18.48 -6.07
CA CYS A 295 4.13 -18.68 -5.31
C CYS A 295 3.97 -18.35 -3.82
N VAL A 296 3.07 -17.40 -3.46
CA VAL A 296 2.77 -17.07 -2.06
C VAL A 296 2.01 -18.22 -1.37
N GLU A 297 1.00 -18.78 -2.06
CA GLU A 297 0.25 -19.93 -1.54
C GLU A 297 1.15 -21.14 -1.34
N ASP A 298 2.02 -21.41 -2.31
CA ASP A 298 2.95 -22.54 -2.26
C ASP A 298 3.95 -22.38 -1.13
N ALA A 299 4.55 -21.18 -0.99
CA ALA A 299 5.49 -20.86 0.08
C ALA A 299 4.88 -21.07 1.47
N VAL A 300 3.65 -20.58 1.68
CA VAL A 300 2.93 -20.73 2.94
C VAL A 300 2.64 -22.22 3.24
N ARG A 301 2.18 -22.98 2.23
CA ARG A 301 1.89 -24.41 2.40
C ARG A 301 3.15 -25.24 2.65
N MET A 302 4.23 -24.97 1.93
CA MET A 302 5.54 -25.63 2.13
C MET A 302 6.07 -25.45 3.56
N ALA A 303 5.78 -24.29 4.18
CA ALA A 303 6.16 -23.99 5.55
C ALA A 303 5.14 -24.42 6.61
N GLY A 304 4.08 -25.15 6.23
CA GLY A 304 3.03 -25.60 7.17
C GLY A 304 2.11 -24.48 7.67
N GLY A 305 2.05 -23.35 6.96
CA GLY A 305 1.15 -22.25 7.25
C GLY A 305 -0.24 -22.40 6.63
N ARG A 306 -1.11 -21.46 6.94
CA ARG A 306 -2.44 -21.30 6.35
C ARG A 306 -2.51 -20.01 5.56
N ILE A 307 -3.27 -19.99 4.47
CA ILE A 307 -3.44 -18.78 3.66
C ILE A 307 -4.92 -18.43 3.53
N MET A 308 -5.23 -17.13 3.55
CA MET A 308 -6.55 -16.59 3.25
C MET A 308 -6.43 -15.52 2.16
N LEU A 309 -7.30 -15.62 1.16
CA LEU A 309 -7.35 -14.70 0.03
C LEU A 309 -8.50 -13.70 0.20
N THR A 310 -8.23 -12.43 -0.09
CA THR A 310 -9.20 -11.34 0.01
C THR A 310 -9.40 -10.64 -1.34
N ARG A 311 -10.30 -9.68 -1.37
CA ARG A 311 -10.30 -8.66 -2.42
C ARG A 311 -8.99 -7.87 -2.41
N VAL A 312 -8.62 -7.32 -3.56
CA VAL A 312 -7.48 -6.40 -3.69
C VAL A 312 -7.70 -5.12 -2.89
N GLY A 313 -6.67 -4.75 -2.14
CA GLY A 313 -6.64 -3.53 -1.33
C GLY A 313 -6.16 -3.79 0.10
N SER A 314 -5.10 -3.08 0.49
CA SER A 314 -4.50 -3.19 1.81
C SER A 314 -5.47 -2.99 2.98
N PRO A 315 -6.50 -2.09 2.91
CA PRO A 315 -7.47 -1.96 3.98
C PRO A 315 -8.25 -3.26 4.23
N THR A 316 -8.55 -4.01 3.17
CA THR A 316 -9.26 -5.29 3.29
C THR A 316 -8.37 -6.36 3.92
N ILE A 317 -7.10 -6.46 3.47
CA ILE A 317 -6.13 -7.40 4.02
C ILE A 317 -5.91 -7.14 5.51
N ALA A 318 -5.65 -5.88 5.89
CA ALA A 318 -5.43 -5.49 7.29
C ALA A 318 -6.60 -5.86 8.20
N ARG A 319 -7.84 -5.63 7.76
CA ARG A 319 -9.05 -5.96 8.53
C ARG A 319 -9.25 -7.46 8.68
N VAL A 320 -9.06 -8.22 7.61
CA VAL A 320 -9.12 -9.69 7.64
C VAL A 320 -8.02 -10.26 8.55
N MET A 321 -6.80 -9.69 8.51
CA MET A 321 -5.74 -10.08 9.44
C MET A 321 -6.14 -9.87 10.90
N LYS A 322 -6.76 -8.70 11.23
CA LYS A 322 -7.25 -8.41 12.59
C LYS A 322 -8.37 -9.37 13.01
N GLU A 323 -9.31 -9.62 12.13
CA GLU A 323 -10.50 -10.44 12.41
C GLU A 323 -10.15 -11.92 12.61
N TYR A 324 -9.25 -12.45 11.77
CA TYR A 324 -8.94 -13.89 11.76
C TYR A 324 -7.58 -14.25 12.39
N GLY A 325 -6.87 -13.27 12.95
CA GLY A 325 -5.57 -13.49 13.61
C GLY A 325 -4.45 -13.77 12.61
N GLY A 326 -4.48 -13.13 11.44
CA GLY A 326 -3.37 -13.18 10.49
C GLY A 326 -2.10 -12.57 11.08
N VAL A 327 -0.98 -13.28 10.99
CA VAL A 327 0.29 -12.80 11.53
C VAL A 327 1.08 -11.95 10.55
N PHE A 328 0.88 -12.19 9.25
CA PHE A 328 1.56 -11.53 8.15
C PHE A 328 0.63 -11.43 6.95
N GLY A 329 0.80 -10.42 6.15
CA GLY A 329 0.04 -10.23 4.92
C GLY A 329 0.67 -9.20 4.00
N GLY A 330 0.06 -9.00 2.84
CA GLY A 330 0.54 -8.01 1.89
C GLY A 330 -0.03 -8.18 0.50
N GLU A 331 0.47 -7.34 -0.40
CA GLU A 331 0.08 -7.29 -1.80
C GLU A 331 1.29 -7.49 -2.72
N GLU A 332 1.01 -7.86 -3.95
CA GLU A 332 2.01 -8.08 -5.01
C GLU A 332 2.81 -6.83 -5.41
N ASN A 333 2.45 -5.67 -4.88
CA ASN A 333 3.11 -4.39 -5.15
C ASN A 333 4.20 -4.02 -4.15
N GLY A 334 4.56 -4.93 -3.22
CA GLY A 334 5.58 -4.71 -2.20
C GLY A 334 5.06 -4.08 -0.89
N GLY A 335 3.75 -3.92 -0.75
CA GLY A 335 3.13 -3.49 0.51
C GLY A 335 2.95 -4.66 1.47
N LEU A 336 3.73 -4.74 2.53
CA LEU A 336 3.78 -5.83 3.49
C LEU A 336 3.29 -5.39 4.87
N ILE A 337 2.52 -6.25 5.55
CA ILE A 337 1.83 -5.96 6.82
C ILE A 337 2.27 -6.97 7.87
N PHE A 338 2.76 -6.49 9.02
CA PHE A 338 3.25 -7.30 10.12
C PHE A 338 2.39 -7.07 11.36
N ALA A 339 1.55 -8.04 11.72
CA ALA A 339 0.59 -7.92 12.81
C ALA A 339 1.22 -7.73 14.20
N ASP A 340 2.44 -8.22 14.40
CA ASP A 340 3.23 -8.03 15.63
C ASP A 340 3.73 -6.59 15.80
N PHE A 341 3.61 -5.77 14.76
CA PHE A 341 3.97 -4.36 14.77
C PHE A 341 2.76 -3.46 14.55
N GLN A 342 2.16 -3.48 13.35
CA GLN A 342 0.94 -2.73 13.03
C GLN A 342 0.20 -3.30 11.81
N TYR A 343 -1.10 -3.02 11.72
CA TYR A 343 -1.96 -3.51 10.64
C TYR A 343 -2.03 -2.52 9.46
N CYS A 344 -0.86 -2.15 8.94
CA CYS A 344 -0.75 -1.37 7.71
C CYS A 344 0.50 -1.79 6.94
N ARG A 345 0.58 -1.43 5.68
CA ARG A 345 1.78 -1.64 4.86
C ARG A 345 2.92 -0.82 5.41
N ASP A 346 4.10 -1.44 5.53
CA ASP A 346 5.23 -0.83 6.20
C ASP A 346 6.56 -1.21 5.53
N GLY A 347 7.10 -0.29 4.74
CA GLY A 347 8.33 -0.54 3.99
C GLY A 347 9.57 -0.63 4.89
N ALA A 348 9.67 0.16 5.94
CA ALA A 348 10.81 0.14 6.85
C ALA A 348 10.82 -1.15 7.70
N MET A 349 9.66 -1.59 8.17
CA MET A 349 9.53 -2.87 8.87
C MET A 349 9.82 -4.05 7.94
N ALA A 350 9.35 -3.98 6.68
CA ALA A 350 9.63 -5.00 5.68
C ALA A 350 11.14 -5.10 5.39
N ALA A 351 11.84 -3.97 5.31
CA ALA A 351 13.29 -3.94 5.16
C ALA A 351 13.98 -4.60 6.37
N ALA A 352 13.59 -4.27 7.60
CA ALA A 352 14.16 -4.86 8.82
C ALA A 352 13.90 -6.38 8.90
N LYS A 353 12.70 -6.85 8.56
CA LYS A 353 12.35 -8.30 8.54
C LYS A 353 13.09 -9.06 7.44
N MET A 354 13.30 -8.45 6.28
CA MET A 354 14.09 -9.08 5.20
C MET A 354 15.56 -9.18 5.61
N LEU A 355 16.12 -8.15 6.25
CA LEU A 355 17.49 -8.19 6.79
C LEU A 355 17.66 -9.29 7.83
N GLU A 356 16.70 -9.44 8.75
CA GLU A 356 16.69 -10.53 9.73
C GLU A 356 16.65 -11.90 9.03
N THR A 357 15.81 -12.03 8.00
CA THR A 357 15.64 -13.27 7.23
C THR A 357 16.94 -13.65 6.53
N VAL A 358 17.60 -12.69 5.85
CA VAL A 358 18.89 -12.91 5.18
C VAL A 358 19.99 -13.21 6.21
N ALA A 359 20.05 -12.48 7.32
CA ALA A 359 21.05 -12.70 8.37
C ALA A 359 21.00 -14.10 8.96
N LYS A 360 19.82 -14.68 9.09
CA LYS A 360 19.59 -16.00 9.68
C LYS A 360 19.66 -17.16 8.69
N ASN A 361 19.32 -16.93 7.43
CA ASN A 361 19.10 -18.01 6.46
C ASN A 361 20.01 -17.95 5.24
N GLY A 362 20.77 -16.87 5.05
CA GLY A 362 21.75 -16.74 3.98
C GLY A 362 21.30 -15.85 2.83
N LYS A 363 21.95 -15.97 1.69
CA LYS A 363 21.80 -15.06 0.55
C LYS A 363 20.39 -14.97 0.00
N LEU A 364 19.93 -13.75 -0.31
CA LEU A 364 18.59 -13.48 -0.79
C LEU A 364 18.28 -14.20 -2.11
N SER A 365 19.26 -14.35 -3.01
CA SER A 365 19.08 -15.11 -4.25
C SER A 365 18.70 -16.56 -3.99
N LYS A 366 19.36 -17.22 -3.01
CA LYS A 366 19.07 -18.61 -2.64
C LYS A 366 17.69 -18.73 -2.01
N LEU A 367 17.32 -17.81 -1.10
CA LEU A 367 16.00 -17.81 -0.48
C LEU A 367 14.90 -17.63 -1.53
N ASN A 368 15.17 -16.81 -2.55
CA ASN A 368 14.25 -16.65 -3.66
C ASN A 368 14.15 -17.91 -4.52
N ASP A 369 15.25 -18.61 -4.78
CA ASP A 369 15.27 -19.83 -5.61
C ASP A 369 14.58 -21.04 -4.93
N GLU A 370 14.48 -21.04 -3.59
CA GLU A 370 13.71 -22.04 -2.83
C GLU A 370 12.20 -21.95 -3.04
N ILE A 371 11.70 -20.79 -3.45
CA ILE A 371 10.27 -20.55 -3.66
C ILE A 371 9.89 -20.85 -5.12
N PRO A 372 8.82 -21.63 -5.37
CA PRO A 372 8.34 -21.90 -6.72
C PRO A 372 8.15 -20.63 -7.54
N SER A 373 8.50 -20.67 -8.82
CA SER A 373 8.43 -19.50 -9.72
C SER A 373 7.30 -19.67 -10.73
N TYR A 374 6.63 -18.54 -11.00
CA TYR A 374 5.57 -18.41 -11.99
C TYR A 374 5.77 -17.09 -12.75
N CYS A 375 5.30 -17.07 -14.00
CA CYS A 375 5.29 -15.87 -14.84
C CYS A 375 3.89 -15.25 -14.80
N GLN A 376 3.82 -13.98 -14.40
CA GLN A 376 2.59 -13.19 -14.46
C GLN A 376 2.60 -12.27 -15.68
N PHE A 377 1.45 -12.10 -16.29
CA PHE A 377 1.22 -11.07 -17.31
C PHE A 377 0.02 -10.21 -16.92
N LYS A 378 0.23 -8.89 -16.95
CA LYS A 378 -0.77 -7.90 -16.51
C LYS A 378 -1.14 -6.99 -17.68
N THR A 379 -2.42 -6.85 -17.96
CA THR A 379 -2.94 -5.94 -19.00
C THR A 379 -4.23 -5.27 -18.52
N LYS A 380 -4.72 -4.31 -19.30
CA LYS A 380 -5.96 -3.60 -19.02
C LYS A 380 -6.73 -3.31 -20.31
N THR A 381 -8.05 -3.08 -20.18
CA THR A 381 -8.91 -2.67 -21.27
C THR A 381 -9.96 -1.67 -20.79
N PRO A 382 -10.31 -0.63 -21.58
CA PRO A 382 -11.35 0.33 -21.23
C PRO A 382 -12.72 -0.36 -21.05
N CYS A 383 -13.49 0.09 -20.06
CA CYS A 383 -14.88 -0.30 -19.87
C CYS A 383 -15.62 0.80 -19.10
N PRO A 384 -16.70 1.37 -19.65
CA PRO A 384 -17.58 2.28 -18.92
C PRO A 384 -18.12 1.63 -17.65
N ASP A 385 -18.24 2.42 -16.58
CA ASP A 385 -18.59 1.89 -15.25
C ASP A 385 -19.95 1.19 -15.24
N GLU A 386 -20.92 1.71 -15.98
CA GLU A 386 -22.26 1.14 -16.12
C GLU A 386 -22.31 -0.25 -16.77
N LYS A 387 -21.26 -0.63 -17.52
CA LYS A 387 -21.16 -1.95 -18.17
C LYS A 387 -20.42 -2.99 -17.31
N LYS A 388 -19.65 -2.58 -16.30
CA LYS A 388 -18.76 -3.46 -15.53
C LYS A 388 -19.50 -4.67 -14.95
N ASP A 389 -20.62 -4.45 -14.27
CA ASP A 389 -21.38 -5.52 -13.62
C ASP A 389 -21.97 -6.52 -14.62
N ALA A 390 -22.41 -6.05 -15.78
CA ALA A 390 -22.94 -6.91 -16.84
C ALA A 390 -21.84 -7.81 -17.43
N VAL A 391 -20.66 -7.26 -17.67
CA VAL A 391 -19.49 -7.99 -18.16
C VAL A 391 -19.04 -9.06 -17.16
N ILE A 392 -18.95 -8.72 -15.87
CA ILE A 392 -18.56 -9.67 -14.81
C ILE A 392 -19.56 -10.83 -14.72
N ARG A 393 -20.86 -10.54 -14.72
CA ARG A 393 -21.89 -11.61 -14.72
C ARG A 393 -21.76 -12.54 -15.91
N ARG A 394 -21.56 -11.97 -17.10
CA ARG A 394 -21.41 -12.74 -18.34
C ARG A 394 -20.17 -13.64 -18.33
N LEU A 395 -19.04 -13.12 -17.86
CA LEU A 395 -17.81 -13.91 -17.71
C LEU A 395 -17.96 -15.05 -16.69
N ALA A 396 -18.65 -14.78 -15.56
CA ALA A 396 -18.94 -15.81 -14.56
C ALA A 396 -19.87 -16.90 -15.12
N ASP A 397 -20.88 -16.54 -15.93
CA ASP A 397 -21.77 -17.48 -16.58
C ASP A 397 -21.03 -18.36 -17.62
N GLU A 398 -20.12 -17.77 -18.38
CA GLU A 398 -19.28 -18.48 -19.37
C GLU A 398 -18.28 -19.43 -18.72
N ALA A 399 -17.89 -19.15 -17.49
CA ALA A 399 -16.97 -19.96 -16.71
C ALA A 399 -17.66 -21.08 -15.91
N LYS A 400 -18.99 -21.26 -16.04
CA LYS A 400 -19.73 -22.36 -15.41
C LYS A 400 -19.13 -23.71 -15.80
N GLY A 401 -18.84 -24.53 -14.80
CA GLY A 401 -18.16 -25.83 -14.97
C GLY A 401 -16.63 -25.77 -14.79
N LEU A 402 -16.04 -24.59 -14.70
CA LEU A 402 -14.65 -24.40 -14.32
C LEU A 402 -14.54 -24.06 -12.82
N LYS A 403 -13.34 -24.19 -12.28
CA LYS A 403 -13.04 -23.70 -10.92
C LYS A 403 -12.90 -22.19 -10.93
N VAL A 404 -13.85 -21.48 -10.32
CA VAL A 404 -13.94 -20.02 -10.34
C VAL A 404 -13.90 -19.46 -8.92
N ASP A 405 -13.16 -18.38 -8.73
CA ASP A 405 -13.21 -17.53 -7.54
C ASP A 405 -13.79 -16.15 -7.91
N THR A 406 -14.84 -15.74 -7.22
CA THR A 406 -15.55 -14.48 -7.46
C THR A 406 -15.32 -13.45 -6.34
N THR A 407 -14.30 -13.63 -5.54
CA THR A 407 -13.96 -12.73 -4.42
C THR A 407 -13.72 -11.30 -4.90
N ASP A 408 -13.02 -11.11 -6.05
CA ASP A 408 -12.80 -9.77 -6.65
C ASP A 408 -12.82 -9.87 -8.18
N GLY A 409 -14.00 -9.75 -8.77
CA GLY A 409 -14.21 -9.99 -10.19
C GLY A 409 -14.41 -11.48 -10.50
N VAL A 410 -13.77 -11.99 -11.56
CA VAL A 410 -13.83 -13.40 -11.97
C VAL A 410 -12.42 -13.93 -12.15
N LYS A 411 -11.97 -14.78 -11.24
CA LYS A 411 -10.70 -15.52 -11.34
C LYS A 411 -11.01 -16.96 -11.75
N ILE A 412 -10.51 -17.38 -12.90
CA ILE A 412 -10.67 -18.72 -13.43
C ILE A 412 -9.38 -19.50 -13.21
N LEU A 413 -9.50 -20.64 -12.54
CA LEU A 413 -8.39 -21.50 -12.17
C LEU A 413 -8.35 -22.69 -13.11
N PHE A 414 -7.22 -22.88 -13.79
CA PHE A 414 -6.89 -24.07 -14.56
C PHE A 414 -5.85 -24.89 -13.80
N ASP A 415 -5.50 -26.07 -14.28
CA ASP A 415 -4.58 -26.98 -13.58
C ASP A 415 -3.21 -26.32 -13.33
N ASP A 416 -2.67 -25.62 -14.33
CA ASP A 416 -1.31 -25.07 -14.32
C ASP A 416 -1.24 -23.54 -14.52
N CYS A 417 -2.38 -22.87 -14.65
CA CYS A 417 -2.46 -21.42 -14.84
C CYS A 417 -3.76 -20.83 -14.27
N TRP A 418 -3.83 -19.52 -14.19
CA TRP A 418 -5.06 -18.81 -13.87
C TRP A 418 -5.15 -17.47 -14.58
N VAL A 419 -6.37 -16.96 -14.71
CA VAL A 419 -6.63 -15.60 -15.16
C VAL A 419 -7.66 -14.94 -14.27
N ILE A 420 -7.46 -13.67 -13.93
CA ILE A 420 -8.44 -12.84 -13.23
C ILE A 420 -8.83 -11.65 -14.10
N VAL A 421 -10.14 -11.40 -14.19
CA VAL A 421 -10.71 -10.19 -14.78
C VAL A 421 -11.43 -9.44 -13.68
N ARG A 422 -10.91 -8.28 -13.31
CA ARG A 422 -11.48 -7.48 -12.22
C ARG A 422 -11.75 -6.04 -12.64
N PRO A 423 -12.90 -5.45 -12.21
CA PRO A 423 -13.17 -4.04 -12.47
C PRO A 423 -12.23 -3.17 -11.64
N SER A 424 -11.71 -2.09 -12.23
CA SER A 424 -11.06 -1.04 -11.44
C SER A 424 -12.12 -0.29 -10.64
N GLY A 425 -11.84 -0.03 -9.36
CA GLY A 425 -12.71 0.79 -8.51
C GLY A 425 -12.55 2.30 -8.70
N THR A 426 -11.51 2.73 -9.44
CA THR A 426 -11.13 4.15 -9.59
C THR A 426 -11.04 4.62 -11.03
N GLU A 427 -10.97 3.70 -11.99
CA GLU A 427 -10.81 3.99 -13.42
C GLU A 427 -11.86 3.24 -14.23
N PRO A 428 -12.31 3.76 -15.37
CA PRO A 428 -13.26 3.07 -16.26
C PRO A 428 -12.57 1.98 -17.10
N ILE A 429 -11.96 1.01 -16.42
CA ILE A 429 -11.22 -0.11 -17.03
C ILE A 429 -11.49 -1.42 -16.31
N PHE A 430 -11.20 -2.53 -17.00
CA PHE A 430 -10.88 -3.82 -16.41
C PHE A 430 -9.38 -4.03 -16.33
N ARG A 431 -8.92 -4.59 -15.22
CA ARG A 431 -7.57 -5.13 -15.03
C ARG A 431 -7.63 -6.64 -15.26
N ILE A 432 -6.73 -7.15 -16.08
CA ILE A 432 -6.67 -8.56 -16.46
C ILE A 432 -5.28 -9.06 -16.16
N PHE A 433 -5.18 -9.97 -15.22
CA PHE A 433 -3.92 -10.60 -14.84
C PHE A 433 -4.02 -12.08 -15.10
N SER A 434 -2.93 -12.68 -15.52
CA SER A 434 -2.81 -14.11 -15.70
C SER A 434 -1.48 -14.60 -15.15
N GLU A 435 -1.42 -15.89 -14.84
CA GLU A 435 -0.21 -16.53 -14.35
C GLU A 435 -0.11 -17.94 -14.91
N ALA A 436 1.10 -18.32 -15.31
CA ALA A 436 1.45 -19.68 -15.74
C ALA A 436 2.93 -19.96 -15.41
N LYS A 437 3.39 -21.21 -15.62
CA LYS A 437 4.82 -21.53 -15.53
C LYS A 437 5.63 -20.89 -16.64
N GLU A 438 5.04 -20.75 -17.83
CA GLU A 438 5.68 -20.17 -19.01
C GLU A 438 5.08 -18.77 -19.30
N GLU A 439 5.94 -17.82 -19.62
CA GLU A 439 5.56 -16.44 -19.91
C GLU A 439 4.62 -16.36 -21.15
N SER A 440 4.94 -17.12 -22.19
CA SER A 440 4.12 -17.20 -23.40
C SER A 440 2.68 -17.59 -23.12
N LYS A 441 2.48 -18.58 -22.25
CA LYS A 441 1.16 -19.07 -21.84
C LYS A 441 0.42 -18.05 -21.00
N ALA A 442 1.11 -17.38 -20.06
CA ALA A 442 0.51 -16.33 -19.28
C ALA A 442 0.01 -15.18 -20.19
N LYS A 443 0.87 -14.72 -21.12
CA LYS A 443 0.53 -13.66 -22.07
C LYS A 443 -0.65 -14.03 -22.98
N GLU A 444 -0.62 -15.23 -23.57
CA GLU A 444 -1.71 -15.72 -24.43
C GLU A 444 -3.05 -15.73 -23.69
N LEU A 445 -3.02 -16.23 -22.44
CA LEU A 445 -4.21 -16.32 -21.60
C LEU A 445 -4.80 -14.92 -21.30
N ALA A 446 -3.96 -13.95 -20.89
CA ALA A 446 -4.40 -12.59 -20.64
C ALA A 446 -4.98 -11.92 -21.90
N GLU A 447 -4.31 -12.04 -23.05
CA GLU A 447 -4.77 -11.45 -24.30
C GLU A 447 -6.08 -12.09 -24.81
N ARG A 448 -6.27 -13.38 -24.59
CA ARG A 448 -7.54 -14.07 -24.88
C ARG A 448 -8.70 -13.45 -24.08
N TYR A 449 -8.51 -13.29 -22.77
CA TYR A 449 -9.55 -12.71 -21.91
C TYR A 449 -9.74 -11.22 -22.13
N LYS A 450 -8.69 -10.47 -22.48
CA LYS A 450 -8.80 -9.06 -22.90
C LYS A 450 -9.71 -8.91 -24.10
N LYS A 451 -9.47 -9.69 -25.18
CA LYS A 451 -10.32 -9.69 -26.37
C LYS A 451 -11.77 -10.09 -26.03
N ARG A 452 -11.95 -11.04 -25.10
CA ARG A 452 -13.30 -11.43 -24.65
C ARG A 452 -14.02 -10.29 -23.95
N VAL A 453 -13.35 -9.60 -23.00
CA VAL A 453 -13.90 -8.43 -22.32
C VAL A 453 -14.26 -7.33 -23.33
N GLU A 454 -13.37 -7.02 -24.27
CA GLU A 454 -13.62 -6.01 -25.33
C GLU A 454 -14.85 -6.35 -26.17
N SER A 455 -15.06 -7.63 -26.49
CA SER A 455 -16.26 -8.10 -27.18
C SER A 455 -17.53 -7.91 -26.34
N LEU A 456 -17.48 -8.21 -25.03
CA LEU A 456 -18.62 -8.03 -24.13
C LEU A 456 -18.97 -6.57 -23.85
N VAL A 457 -17.98 -5.68 -23.85
CA VAL A 457 -18.18 -4.24 -23.70
C VAL A 457 -18.86 -3.64 -24.93
N LYS A 458 -18.61 -4.18 -26.12
CA LYS A 458 -19.23 -3.72 -27.38
C LYS A 458 -20.65 -4.24 -27.56
N ALA A 459 -20.98 -5.37 -26.97
CA ALA A 459 -22.33 -5.97 -26.99
C ALA A 459 -23.28 -5.28 -26.00
#